data_980efaa27120d0367e0c6867504a9236
#
_entry.id   980efaa27120d0367e0c6867504a9236
#
_cell.length_a   1.000
_cell.length_b   1.000
_cell.length_c   1.000
_cell.angle_alpha   90.00
_cell.angle_beta   90.00
_cell.angle_gamma   90.00
#
_symmetry.space_group_name_H-M   'P 1'
#
loop_
_entity.id
_entity.type
_entity.pdbx_description
1 polymer ?
#
loop_
_entity_poly.entity_id
_entity_poly.type
_entity_poly.pdbx_seq_one_letter_code
_entity_poly.pdbx_strand_id
1 'polypeptide(L)'
;MSKSEENKAVISKNRKIIFEIEAQVMANKALVYQSRSMIEENRLMIMSNYSAAFMGNRQLANANTDEIFANRTEILQGIKVDGDVQENYVNAQTNKSSLDFLRHRSSLNSSVLSISEKMAAINSQLVEINREIMEANKSIVEFNGAQISANADMIGGSLSATSATTERNAAMIAGNSAAMVDLSGNVSANKSTIDDLLSISGSNAVSLMKNKYEINERREAIMKNRDGIAANKAKIR
;
A
#
# COMPACT_ATOMS: atom_id res chain seq x y z
N MET A 1 11.50 -56.70 -12.52
CA MET A 1 11.18 -56.01 -11.25
C MET A 1 9.79 -56.45 -10.83
N SER A 2 9.62 -56.84 -9.59
CA SER A 2 8.29 -57.14 -9.06
C SER A 2 7.50 -55.82 -8.88
N LYS A 3 6.17 -55.91 -8.97
CA LYS A 3 5.28 -54.77 -8.73
C LYS A 3 5.54 -54.07 -7.38
N SER A 4 6.01 -54.83 -6.39
CA SER A 4 6.41 -54.32 -5.08
C SER A 4 7.70 -53.48 -5.14
N GLU A 5 8.68 -53.86 -5.94
CA GLU A 5 9.93 -53.09 -6.15
C GLU A 5 9.67 -51.81 -6.91
N GLU A 6 8.77 -51.84 -7.93
CA GLU A 6 8.34 -50.65 -8.65
C GLU A 6 7.63 -49.67 -7.72
N ASN A 7 6.67 -50.12 -6.91
CA ASN A 7 5.98 -49.30 -5.94
C ASN A 7 6.99 -48.69 -4.93
N LYS A 8 7.97 -49.45 -4.44
CA LYS A 8 9.01 -48.92 -3.54
C LYS A 8 9.85 -47.80 -4.20
N ALA A 9 10.22 -47.98 -5.47
CA ALA A 9 10.99 -46.98 -6.19
C ALA A 9 10.18 -45.67 -6.39
N VAL A 10 8.89 -45.78 -6.74
CA VAL A 10 8.01 -44.58 -6.90
C VAL A 10 7.74 -43.93 -5.57
N ILE A 11 7.53 -44.65 -4.48
CA ILE A 11 7.40 -44.09 -3.12
C ILE A 11 8.65 -43.30 -2.75
N SER A 12 9.85 -43.84 -3.01
CA SER A 12 11.11 -43.14 -2.73
C SER A 12 11.24 -41.85 -3.55
N LYS A 13 10.84 -41.88 -4.83
CA LYS A 13 10.80 -40.68 -5.68
C LYS A 13 9.79 -39.65 -5.15
N ASN A 14 8.58 -40.07 -4.83
CA ASN A 14 7.52 -39.20 -4.31
C ASN A 14 7.99 -38.53 -3.01
N ARG A 15 8.63 -39.28 -2.12
CA ARG A 15 9.18 -38.75 -0.85
C ARG A 15 10.19 -37.62 -1.11
N LYS A 16 11.08 -37.79 -2.09
CA LYS A 16 12.04 -36.75 -2.45
C LYS A 16 11.32 -35.48 -2.96
N ILE A 17 10.34 -35.63 -3.84
CA ILE A 17 9.54 -34.51 -4.35
C ILE A 17 8.78 -33.80 -3.24
N ILE A 18 8.23 -34.51 -2.26
CA ILE A 18 7.56 -33.91 -1.10
C ILE A 18 8.52 -33.02 -0.33
N PHE A 19 9.74 -33.44 -0.05
CA PHE A 19 10.75 -32.62 0.63
C PHE A 19 11.15 -31.37 -0.19
N GLU A 20 11.24 -31.50 -1.52
CA GLU A 20 11.52 -30.37 -2.40
C GLU A 20 10.36 -29.34 -2.39
N ILE A 21 9.12 -29.80 -2.43
CA ILE A 21 7.93 -28.94 -2.33
C ILE A 21 7.88 -28.27 -0.95
N GLU A 22 8.13 -29.01 0.13
CA GLU A 22 8.17 -28.47 1.49
C GLU A 22 9.19 -27.33 1.62
N ALA A 23 10.40 -27.53 1.09
CA ALA A 23 11.43 -26.49 1.06
C ALA A 23 11.00 -25.24 0.27
N GLN A 24 10.32 -25.43 -0.87
CA GLN A 24 9.78 -24.32 -1.66
C GLN A 24 8.65 -23.57 -0.95
N VAL A 25 7.76 -24.30 -0.26
CA VAL A 25 6.70 -23.68 0.57
C VAL A 25 7.30 -22.84 1.69
N MET A 26 8.33 -23.33 2.35
CA MET A 26 9.02 -22.57 3.41
C MET A 26 9.73 -21.34 2.85
N ALA A 27 10.36 -21.44 1.67
CA ALA A 27 10.95 -20.29 1.00
C ALA A 27 9.88 -19.24 0.61
N ASN A 28 8.76 -19.67 0.04
CA ASN A 28 7.63 -18.78 -0.28
C ASN A 28 7.08 -18.10 0.99
N LYS A 29 6.96 -18.83 2.09
CA LYS A 29 6.54 -18.26 3.38
C LYS A 29 7.48 -17.15 3.86
N ALA A 30 8.79 -17.31 3.74
CA ALA A 30 9.76 -16.28 4.08
C ALA A 30 9.60 -15.03 3.20
N LEU A 31 9.40 -15.21 1.88
CA LEU A 31 9.16 -14.11 0.95
C LEU A 31 7.84 -13.38 1.24
N VAL A 32 6.79 -14.09 1.65
CA VAL A 32 5.51 -13.46 2.09
C VAL A 32 5.73 -12.54 3.28
N TYR A 33 6.51 -12.96 4.29
CA TYR A 33 6.83 -12.09 5.42
C TYR A 33 7.65 -10.87 5.02
N GLN A 34 8.61 -11.04 4.11
CA GLN A 34 9.39 -9.92 3.57
C GLN A 34 8.49 -8.93 2.82
N SER A 35 7.62 -9.42 1.93
CA SER A 35 6.64 -8.60 1.21
C SER A 35 5.75 -7.81 2.16
N ARG A 36 5.24 -8.46 3.20
CA ARG A 36 4.40 -7.83 4.21
C ARG A 36 5.14 -6.70 4.92
N SER A 37 6.39 -6.92 5.33
CA SER A 37 7.21 -5.88 5.96
C SER A 37 7.37 -4.67 5.05
N MET A 38 7.71 -4.87 3.78
CA MET A 38 7.85 -3.79 2.80
C MET A 38 6.54 -3.04 2.56
N ILE A 39 5.41 -3.72 2.51
CA ILE A 39 4.09 -3.10 2.35
C ILE A 39 3.77 -2.21 3.56
N GLU A 40 4.03 -2.67 4.79
CA GLU A 40 3.79 -1.89 6.01
C GLU A 40 4.74 -0.66 6.08
N GLU A 41 6.00 -0.80 5.70
CA GLU A 41 6.93 0.32 5.59
C GLU A 41 6.46 1.35 4.56
N ASN A 42 6.02 0.92 3.38
CA ASN A 42 5.44 1.78 2.36
C ASN A 42 4.20 2.52 2.86
N ARG A 43 3.32 1.83 3.59
CA ARG A 43 2.14 2.42 4.23
C ARG A 43 2.51 3.54 5.20
N LEU A 44 3.49 3.29 6.07
CA LEU A 44 3.98 4.30 7.01
C LEU A 44 4.58 5.51 6.28
N MET A 45 5.33 5.30 5.20
CA MET A 45 5.86 6.38 4.37
C MET A 45 4.75 7.19 3.67
N ILE A 46 3.70 6.55 3.17
CA ILE A 46 2.54 7.24 2.59
C ILE A 46 1.90 8.17 3.62
N MET A 47 1.65 7.66 4.83
CA MET A 47 1.05 8.45 5.91
C MET A 47 1.95 9.62 6.34
N SER A 48 3.25 9.38 6.44
CA SER A 48 4.24 10.42 6.77
C SER A 48 4.30 11.50 5.69
N ASN A 49 4.37 11.12 4.41
CA ASN A 49 4.39 12.05 3.29
C ASN A 49 3.08 12.86 3.20
N TYR A 50 1.94 12.21 3.42
CA TYR A 50 0.65 12.89 3.49
C TYR A 50 0.62 13.93 4.63
N SER A 51 1.03 13.55 5.83
CA SER A 51 1.07 14.46 6.98
C SER A 51 1.98 15.65 6.72
N ALA A 52 3.18 15.43 6.19
CA ALA A 52 4.13 16.51 5.89
C ALA A 52 3.63 17.45 4.79
N ALA A 53 3.08 16.90 3.70
CA ALA A 53 2.57 17.69 2.59
C ALA A 53 1.28 18.42 2.95
N PHE A 54 0.33 17.70 3.53
CA PHE A 54 -1.03 18.21 3.74
C PHE A 54 -1.16 19.01 5.04
N MET A 55 -0.69 18.48 6.16
CA MET A 55 -0.80 19.17 7.45
C MET A 55 0.30 20.22 7.65
N GLY A 56 1.51 19.96 7.15
CA GLY A 56 2.64 20.87 7.29
C GLY A 56 2.70 21.93 6.18
N ASN A 57 3.07 21.55 4.98
CA ASN A 57 3.35 22.48 3.88
C ASN A 57 2.13 23.29 3.47
N ARG A 58 0.95 22.67 3.43
CA ARG A 58 -0.29 23.37 3.11
C ARG A 58 -0.66 24.43 4.11
N GLN A 59 -0.54 24.14 5.42
CA GLN A 59 -0.84 25.15 6.45
C GLN A 59 0.10 26.35 6.35
N LEU A 60 1.39 26.10 6.13
CA LEU A 60 2.38 27.16 5.93
C LEU A 60 2.09 27.98 4.66
N ALA A 61 1.74 27.33 3.55
CA ALA A 61 1.37 28.02 2.31
C ALA A 61 0.11 28.86 2.47
N ASN A 62 -0.90 28.35 3.20
CA ASN A 62 -2.11 29.10 3.51
C ASN A 62 -1.81 30.34 4.36
N ALA A 63 -1.00 30.19 5.41
CA ALA A 63 -0.59 31.33 6.25
C ALA A 63 0.17 32.38 5.42
N ASN A 64 1.09 31.95 4.55
CA ASN A 64 1.78 32.87 3.63
C ASN A 64 0.79 33.62 2.71
N THR A 65 -0.24 32.93 2.20
CA THR A 65 -1.26 33.57 1.35
C THR A 65 -2.06 34.59 2.14
N ASP A 66 -2.51 34.25 3.36
CA ASP A 66 -3.25 35.16 4.22
C ASP A 66 -2.43 36.44 4.51
N GLU A 67 -1.14 36.31 4.81
CA GLU A 67 -0.23 37.44 5.01
C GLU A 67 -0.02 38.28 3.74
N ILE A 68 0.08 37.66 2.55
CA ILE A 68 0.17 38.39 1.27
C ILE A 68 -1.06 39.27 1.07
N PHE A 69 -2.26 38.74 1.32
CA PHE A 69 -3.50 39.50 1.14
C PHE A 69 -3.67 40.56 2.21
N ALA A 70 -3.24 40.30 3.46
CA ALA A 70 -3.19 41.33 4.51
C ALA A 70 -2.28 42.49 4.10
N ASN A 71 -1.04 42.22 3.66
CA ASN A 71 -0.12 43.24 3.18
C ASN A 71 -0.69 44.03 2.00
N ARG A 72 -1.38 43.37 1.05
CA ARG A 72 -2.06 44.05 -0.09
C ARG A 72 -3.17 44.97 0.39
N THR A 73 -3.95 44.57 1.37
CA THR A 73 -5.00 45.37 1.97
C THR A 73 -4.42 46.62 2.64
N GLU A 74 -3.34 46.51 3.41
CA GLU A 74 -2.64 47.63 4.05
C GLU A 74 -2.11 48.63 2.99
N ILE A 75 -1.52 48.12 1.89
CA ILE A 75 -1.05 48.99 0.79
C ILE A 75 -2.20 49.77 0.18
N LEU A 76 -3.32 49.08 -0.15
CA LEU A 76 -4.48 49.75 -0.79
C LEU A 76 -5.15 50.75 0.14
N GLN A 77 -5.23 50.50 1.43
CA GLN A 77 -5.75 51.41 2.45
C GLN A 77 -4.86 52.64 2.67
N GLY A 78 -3.56 52.51 2.44
CA GLY A 78 -2.59 53.59 2.55
C GLY A 78 -2.55 54.55 1.36
N ILE A 79 -3.23 54.23 0.24
CA ILE A 79 -3.28 55.09 -0.95
C ILE A 79 -4.20 56.30 -0.66
N LYS A 80 -3.63 57.49 -0.67
CA LYS A 80 -4.41 58.74 -0.61
C LYS A 80 -5.15 58.94 -1.91
N VAL A 81 -6.46 59.22 -1.85
CA VAL A 81 -7.33 59.42 -3.00
C VAL A 81 -7.89 60.86 -2.91
N ASP A 82 -7.75 61.60 -3.99
CA ASP A 82 -8.16 63.02 -4.09
C ASP A 82 -9.38 63.21 -5.02
N GLY A 83 -10.06 62.14 -5.43
CA GLY A 83 -11.23 62.21 -6.28
C GLY A 83 -11.87 60.86 -6.60
N ASP A 84 -13.11 60.88 -7.10
CA ASP A 84 -13.97 59.72 -7.36
C ASP A 84 -13.34 58.67 -8.29
N VAL A 85 -12.55 59.10 -9.29
CA VAL A 85 -11.88 58.17 -10.23
C VAL A 85 -10.80 57.39 -9.55
N GLN A 86 -10.04 58.01 -8.64
CA GLN A 86 -8.98 57.36 -7.87
C GLN A 86 -9.59 56.42 -6.83
N GLU A 87 -10.66 56.82 -6.16
CA GLU A 87 -11.40 55.99 -5.24
C GLU A 87 -11.98 54.73 -5.93
N ASN A 88 -12.61 54.92 -7.09
CA ASN A 88 -13.11 53.80 -7.90
C ASN A 88 -12.00 52.85 -8.34
N TYR A 89 -10.80 53.35 -8.68
CA TYR A 89 -9.65 52.51 -8.99
C TYR A 89 -9.20 51.69 -7.80
N VAL A 90 -9.04 52.29 -6.60
CA VAL A 90 -8.66 51.58 -5.38
C VAL A 90 -9.70 50.53 -5.01
N ASN A 91 -10.99 50.86 -5.10
CA ASN A 91 -12.09 49.92 -4.87
C ASN A 91 -12.05 48.74 -5.85
N ALA A 92 -11.79 49.00 -7.13
CA ALA A 92 -11.65 47.94 -8.15
C ALA A 92 -10.45 47.03 -7.85
N GLN A 93 -9.30 47.56 -7.41
CA GLN A 93 -8.14 46.78 -7.03
C GLN A 93 -8.41 45.94 -5.76
N THR A 94 -9.13 46.51 -4.79
CA THR A 94 -9.55 45.79 -3.57
C THR A 94 -10.48 44.62 -3.90
N ASN A 95 -11.48 44.84 -4.76
CA ASN A 95 -12.39 43.82 -5.24
C ASN A 95 -11.63 42.71 -5.99
N LYS A 96 -10.69 43.09 -6.89
CA LYS A 96 -9.83 42.12 -7.58
C LYS A 96 -9.00 41.30 -6.61
N SER A 97 -8.40 41.95 -5.61
CA SER A 97 -7.62 41.22 -4.57
C SER A 97 -8.49 40.20 -3.84
N SER A 98 -9.68 40.57 -3.43
CA SER A 98 -10.65 39.69 -2.76
C SER A 98 -11.06 38.51 -3.64
N LEU A 99 -11.32 38.76 -4.94
CA LEU A 99 -11.65 37.70 -5.89
C LEU A 99 -10.47 36.74 -6.14
N ASP A 100 -9.25 37.23 -6.24
CA ASP A 100 -8.05 36.42 -6.38
C ASP A 100 -7.85 35.52 -5.14
N PHE A 101 -8.09 36.06 -3.96
CA PHE A 101 -8.07 35.28 -2.71
C PHE A 101 -9.11 34.17 -2.69
N LEU A 102 -10.38 34.49 -3.04
CA LEU A 102 -11.47 33.52 -3.07
C LEU A 102 -11.19 32.42 -4.11
N ARG A 103 -10.68 32.80 -5.30
CA ARG A 103 -10.29 31.83 -6.34
C ARG A 103 -9.19 30.88 -5.84
N HIS A 104 -8.17 31.42 -5.18
CA HIS A 104 -7.10 30.62 -4.60
C HIS A 104 -7.64 29.64 -3.54
N ARG A 105 -8.50 30.12 -2.62
CA ARG A 105 -9.15 29.28 -1.60
C ARG A 105 -10.02 28.17 -2.22
N SER A 106 -10.79 28.49 -3.26
CA SER A 106 -11.59 27.51 -3.98
C SER A 106 -10.73 26.42 -4.64
N SER A 107 -9.63 26.81 -5.29
CA SER A 107 -8.67 25.88 -5.89
C SER A 107 -8.03 24.96 -4.85
N LEU A 108 -7.65 25.51 -3.69
CA LEU A 108 -7.14 24.71 -2.58
C LEU A 108 -8.16 23.71 -2.06
N ASN A 109 -9.42 24.12 -1.89
CA ASN A 109 -10.49 23.23 -1.44
C ASN A 109 -10.71 22.08 -2.44
N SER A 110 -10.70 22.37 -3.75
CA SER A 110 -10.79 21.34 -4.79
C SER A 110 -9.64 20.32 -4.69
N SER A 111 -8.41 20.80 -4.48
CA SER A 111 -7.25 19.93 -4.30
C SER A 111 -7.36 19.05 -3.05
N VAL A 112 -7.91 19.59 -1.96
CA VAL A 112 -8.17 18.84 -0.72
C VAL A 112 -9.19 17.72 -0.94
N LEU A 113 -10.29 18.03 -1.63
CA LEU A 113 -11.33 17.04 -1.94
C LEU A 113 -10.74 15.89 -2.77
N SER A 114 -9.96 16.21 -3.82
CA SER A 114 -9.29 15.19 -4.64
C SER A 114 -8.34 14.29 -3.82
N ILE A 115 -7.60 14.87 -2.86
CA ILE A 115 -6.74 14.08 -1.97
C ILE A 115 -7.58 13.19 -1.04
N SER A 116 -8.68 13.73 -0.49
CA SER A 116 -9.59 12.98 0.38
C SER A 116 -10.24 11.80 -0.34
N GLU A 117 -10.64 11.96 -1.60
CA GLU A 117 -11.14 10.89 -2.44
C GLU A 117 -10.09 9.78 -2.66
N LYS A 118 -8.84 10.15 -2.93
CA LYS A 118 -7.75 9.17 -3.07
C LYS A 118 -7.46 8.42 -1.78
N MET A 119 -7.52 9.10 -0.63
CA MET A 119 -7.36 8.46 0.67
C MET A 119 -8.50 7.49 0.97
N ALA A 120 -9.74 7.85 0.62
CA ALA A 120 -10.89 6.95 0.74
C ALA A 120 -10.72 5.69 -0.13
N ALA A 121 -10.23 5.85 -1.36
CA ALA A 121 -9.93 4.73 -2.25
C ALA A 121 -8.84 3.80 -1.68
N ILE A 122 -7.77 4.35 -1.11
CA ILE A 122 -6.72 3.56 -0.42
C ILE A 122 -7.31 2.80 0.76
N ASN A 123 -8.16 3.43 1.59
CA ASN A 123 -8.81 2.77 2.71
C ASN A 123 -9.71 1.62 2.25
N SER A 124 -10.45 1.80 1.15
CA SER A 124 -11.28 0.74 0.56
C SER A 124 -10.44 -0.46 0.12
N GLN A 125 -9.28 -0.23 -0.51
CA GLN A 125 -8.36 -1.30 -0.89
C GLN A 125 -7.80 -2.04 0.33
N LEU A 126 -7.47 -1.33 1.41
CA LEU A 126 -7.01 -1.95 2.65
C LEU A 126 -8.08 -2.83 3.31
N VAL A 127 -9.35 -2.41 3.26
CA VAL A 127 -10.48 -3.23 3.75
C VAL A 127 -10.63 -4.50 2.92
N GLU A 128 -10.49 -4.42 1.59
CA GLU A 128 -10.56 -5.58 0.70
C GLU A 128 -9.43 -6.57 0.98
N ILE A 129 -8.18 -6.09 1.12
CA ILE A 129 -7.04 -6.93 1.49
C ILE A 129 -7.28 -7.63 2.83
N ASN A 130 -7.82 -6.93 3.82
CA ASN A 130 -8.15 -7.54 5.11
C ASN A 130 -9.21 -8.64 4.97
N ARG A 131 -10.20 -8.46 4.09
CA ARG A 131 -11.22 -9.48 3.80
C ARG A 131 -10.58 -10.72 3.17
N GLU A 132 -9.70 -10.55 2.18
CA GLU A 132 -8.98 -11.66 1.55
C GLU A 132 -8.10 -12.44 2.54
N ILE A 133 -7.42 -11.73 3.45
CA ILE A 133 -6.64 -12.35 4.54
C ILE A 133 -7.55 -13.17 5.45
N MET A 134 -8.74 -12.67 5.79
CA MET A 134 -9.70 -13.41 6.62
C MET A 134 -10.21 -14.67 5.93
N GLU A 135 -10.49 -14.60 4.62
CA GLU A 135 -10.91 -15.77 3.83
C GLU A 135 -9.79 -16.81 3.73
N ALA A 136 -8.54 -16.38 3.49
CA ALA A 136 -7.39 -17.27 3.50
C ALA A 136 -7.20 -17.94 4.87
N ASN A 137 -7.31 -17.20 5.97
CA ASN A 137 -7.22 -17.75 7.31
C ASN A 137 -8.34 -18.77 7.58
N LYS A 138 -9.57 -18.50 7.12
CA LYS A 138 -10.69 -19.45 7.22
C LYS A 138 -10.38 -20.75 6.49
N SER A 139 -9.89 -20.66 5.26
CA SER A 139 -9.48 -21.85 4.48
C SER A 139 -8.41 -22.68 5.18
N ILE A 140 -7.44 -22.03 5.81
CA ILE A 140 -6.39 -22.71 6.61
C ILE A 140 -7.01 -23.42 7.82
N VAL A 141 -7.95 -22.79 8.51
CA VAL A 141 -8.64 -23.39 9.67
C VAL A 141 -9.47 -24.61 9.25
N GLU A 142 -10.20 -24.50 8.14
CA GLU A 142 -11.00 -25.61 7.59
C GLU A 142 -10.10 -26.78 7.17
N PHE A 143 -8.99 -26.50 6.47
CA PHE A 143 -8.00 -27.51 6.12
C PHE A 143 -7.41 -28.21 7.35
N ASN A 144 -7.00 -27.45 8.37
CA ASN A 144 -6.46 -27.99 9.62
C ASN A 144 -7.50 -28.88 10.33
N GLY A 145 -8.76 -28.44 10.36
CA GLY A 145 -9.85 -29.23 10.91
C GLY A 145 -10.03 -30.58 10.20
N ALA A 146 -9.99 -30.57 8.87
CA ALA A 146 -10.06 -31.80 8.07
C ALA A 146 -8.87 -32.73 8.34
N GLN A 147 -7.64 -32.20 8.47
CA GLN A 147 -6.45 -32.99 8.78
C GLN A 147 -6.51 -33.60 10.21
N ILE A 148 -7.01 -32.84 11.18
CA ILE A 148 -7.22 -33.34 12.55
C ILE A 148 -8.23 -34.48 12.56
N SER A 149 -9.34 -34.34 11.82
CA SER A 149 -10.34 -35.41 11.69
C SER A 149 -9.75 -36.64 11.02
N ALA A 150 -9.01 -36.49 9.93
CA ALA A 150 -8.35 -37.59 9.25
C ALA A 150 -7.32 -38.30 10.15
N ASN A 151 -6.57 -37.56 10.95
CA ASN A 151 -5.65 -38.14 11.92
C ASN A 151 -6.40 -38.92 13.02
N ALA A 152 -7.51 -38.41 13.52
CA ALA A 152 -8.34 -39.09 14.52
C ALA A 152 -8.90 -40.42 13.99
N ASP A 153 -9.37 -40.42 12.73
CA ASP A 153 -9.85 -41.62 12.03
C ASP A 153 -8.74 -42.67 11.87
N MET A 154 -7.52 -42.23 11.52
CA MET A 154 -6.37 -43.14 11.43
C MET A 154 -6.00 -43.74 12.78
N ILE A 155 -5.98 -42.96 13.85
CA ILE A 155 -5.73 -43.42 15.22
C ILE A 155 -6.84 -44.34 15.69
N GLY A 156 -8.09 -44.09 15.32
CA GLY A 156 -9.26 -44.91 15.62
C GLY A 156 -9.29 -46.27 14.92
N GLY A 157 -8.28 -46.60 14.10
CA GLY A 157 -8.14 -47.93 13.48
C GLY A 157 -8.79 -48.05 12.08
N SER A 158 -9.11 -46.94 11.43
CA SER A 158 -9.60 -46.94 10.03
C SER A 158 -8.57 -47.43 9.00
N LEU A 159 -7.28 -47.43 9.37
CA LEU A 159 -6.18 -47.99 8.59
C LEU A 159 -5.90 -49.44 9.02
N SER A 160 -6.27 -50.39 8.16
CA SER A 160 -5.95 -51.81 8.35
C SER A 160 -4.90 -52.27 7.34
N ALA A 161 -3.77 -52.74 7.84
CA ALA A 161 -2.72 -53.37 7.00
C ALA A 161 -3.21 -54.65 6.29
N THR A 162 -4.26 -55.29 6.79
CA THR A 162 -4.83 -56.51 6.20
C THR A 162 -5.58 -56.24 4.88
N SER A 163 -5.97 -55.00 4.58
CA SER A 163 -6.61 -54.61 3.34
C SER A 163 -5.62 -54.13 2.25
N ALA A 164 -4.31 -54.15 2.54
CA ALA A 164 -3.29 -53.70 1.60
C ALA A 164 -3.04 -54.69 0.51
N THR A 165 -3.19 -54.30 -0.76
CA THR A 165 -2.78 -55.05 -1.96
C THR A 165 -1.79 -54.24 -2.76
N THR A 166 -1.02 -54.90 -3.64
CA THR A 166 -0.08 -54.23 -4.53
C THR A 166 -0.79 -53.27 -5.49
N GLU A 167 -2.00 -53.63 -5.93
CA GLU A 167 -2.84 -52.82 -6.84
C GLU A 167 -3.37 -51.57 -6.14
N ARG A 168 -3.87 -51.74 -4.91
CA ARG A 168 -4.38 -50.62 -4.11
C ARG A 168 -3.26 -49.64 -3.73
N ASN A 169 -2.10 -50.17 -3.37
CA ASN A 169 -0.93 -49.33 -3.12
C ASN A 169 -0.48 -48.58 -4.37
N ALA A 170 -0.46 -49.24 -5.57
CA ALA A 170 -0.12 -48.57 -6.81
C ALA A 170 -1.08 -47.44 -7.14
N ALA A 171 -2.40 -47.62 -6.94
CA ALA A 171 -3.42 -46.59 -7.16
C ALA A 171 -3.22 -45.40 -6.19
N MET A 172 -2.96 -45.65 -4.92
CA MET A 172 -2.67 -44.57 -3.94
C MET A 172 -1.38 -43.82 -4.29
N ILE A 173 -0.33 -44.52 -4.70
CA ILE A 173 0.95 -43.91 -5.12
C ILE A 173 0.75 -43.01 -6.35
N ALA A 174 -0.04 -43.47 -7.34
CA ALA A 174 -0.38 -42.69 -8.52
C ALA A 174 -1.18 -41.43 -8.17
N GLY A 175 -2.18 -41.56 -7.29
CA GLY A 175 -2.95 -40.43 -6.76
C GLY A 175 -2.06 -39.41 -6.04
N ASN A 176 -1.17 -39.86 -5.20
CA ASN A 176 -0.21 -38.99 -4.52
C ASN A 176 0.74 -38.29 -5.51
N SER A 177 1.18 -38.99 -6.56
CA SER A 177 2.02 -38.38 -7.59
C SER A 177 1.29 -37.29 -8.37
N ALA A 178 0.02 -37.49 -8.71
CA ALA A 178 -0.80 -36.46 -9.36
C ALA A 178 -1.00 -35.23 -8.46
N ALA A 179 -1.38 -35.45 -7.19
CA ALA A 179 -1.54 -34.37 -6.20
C ALA A 179 -0.26 -33.56 -5.99
N MET A 180 0.91 -34.21 -6.05
CA MET A 180 2.20 -33.51 -5.95
C MET A 180 2.51 -32.64 -7.16
N VAL A 181 2.13 -33.06 -8.37
CA VAL A 181 2.28 -32.24 -9.58
C VAL A 181 1.45 -30.96 -9.46
N ASP A 182 0.18 -31.08 -9.06
CA ASP A 182 -0.71 -29.94 -8.87
C ASP A 182 -0.19 -29.02 -7.77
N LEU A 183 0.25 -29.56 -6.65
CA LEU A 183 0.83 -28.78 -5.53
C LEU A 183 2.10 -28.05 -5.96
N SER A 184 2.99 -28.71 -6.70
CA SER A 184 4.21 -28.08 -7.23
C SER A 184 3.89 -26.92 -8.18
N GLY A 185 2.86 -27.07 -9.03
CA GLY A 185 2.34 -26.01 -9.89
C GLY A 185 1.86 -24.81 -9.10
N ASN A 186 1.04 -25.04 -8.08
CA ASN A 186 0.51 -24.00 -7.21
C ASN A 186 1.63 -23.27 -6.43
N VAL A 187 2.61 -24.00 -5.91
CA VAL A 187 3.76 -23.41 -5.20
C VAL A 187 4.60 -22.53 -6.11
N SER A 188 4.79 -22.95 -7.38
CA SER A 188 5.53 -22.14 -8.38
C SER A 188 4.75 -20.89 -8.77
N ALA A 189 3.44 -20.99 -8.98
CA ALA A 189 2.57 -19.85 -9.26
C ALA A 189 2.57 -18.83 -8.10
N ASN A 190 2.46 -19.32 -6.87
CA ASN A 190 2.55 -18.50 -5.67
C ASN A 190 3.89 -17.76 -5.59
N LYS A 191 5.00 -18.46 -5.89
CA LYS A 191 6.32 -17.82 -5.94
C LYS A 191 6.36 -16.66 -6.92
N SER A 192 5.87 -16.86 -8.15
CA SER A 192 5.82 -15.80 -9.16
C SER A 192 5.03 -14.58 -8.68
N THR A 193 3.86 -14.80 -8.11
CA THR A 193 3.03 -13.71 -7.56
C THR A 193 3.75 -12.96 -6.43
N ILE A 194 4.47 -13.66 -5.55
CA ILE A 194 5.21 -13.04 -4.46
C ILE A 194 6.39 -12.23 -4.99
N ASP A 195 7.11 -12.73 -5.99
CA ASP A 195 8.22 -12.02 -6.62
C ASP A 195 7.73 -10.72 -7.29
N ASP A 196 6.58 -10.74 -7.96
CA ASP A 196 5.93 -9.56 -8.53
C ASP A 196 5.54 -8.54 -7.44
N LEU A 197 4.95 -8.99 -6.34
CA LEU A 197 4.61 -8.13 -5.19
C LEU A 197 5.84 -7.48 -4.57
N LEU A 198 6.94 -8.20 -4.43
CA LEU A 198 8.22 -7.66 -3.94
C LEU A 198 8.76 -6.58 -4.88
N SER A 199 8.73 -6.82 -6.19
CA SER A 199 9.16 -5.86 -7.20
C SER A 199 8.33 -4.58 -7.16
N ILE A 200 7.00 -4.69 -7.12
CA ILE A 200 6.08 -3.55 -7.02
C ILE A 200 6.31 -2.79 -5.71
N SER A 201 6.46 -3.50 -4.58
CA SER A 201 6.69 -2.88 -3.28
C SER A 201 8.02 -2.13 -3.23
N GLY A 202 9.07 -2.66 -3.85
CA GLY A 202 10.37 -1.99 -4.00
C GLY A 202 10.27 -0.72 -4.84
N SER A 203 9.58 -0.77 -5.98
CA SER A 203 9.34 0.38 -6.84
C SER A 203 8.52 1.48 -6.13
N ASN A 204 7.53 1.07 -5.35
CA ASN A 204 6.75 1.99 -4.52
C ASN A 204 7.62 2.67 -3.45
N ALA A 205 8.51 1.93 -2.78
CA ALA A 205 9.43 2.49 -1.79
C ALA A 205 10.31 3.60 -2.39
N VAL A 206 10.90 3.36 -3.57
CA VAL A 206 11.70 4.36 -4.29
C VAL A 206 10.88 5.61 -4.61
N SER A 207 9.66 5.42 -5.13
CA SER A 207 8.76 6.54 -5.46
C SER A 207 8.36 7.34 -4.23
N LEU A 208 8.11 6.69 -3.09
CA LEU A 208 7.76 7.33 -1.83
C LEU A 208 8.92 8.11 -1.22
N MET A 209 10.15 7.62 -1.36
CA MET A 209 11.35 8.36 -0.96
C MET A 209 11.56 9.61 -1.82
N LYS A 210 11.35 9.52 -3.13
CA LYS A 210 11.37 10.67 -4.04
C LYS A 210 10.30 11.70 -3.64
N ASN A 211 9.08 11.27 -3.39
CA ASN A 211 8.01 12.16 -2.92
C ASN A 211 8.39 12.86 -1.61
N LYS A 212 9.00 12.16 -0.67
CA LYS A 212 9.49 12.74 0.59
C LYS A 212 10.51 13.85 0.35
N TYR A 213 11.45 13.62 -0.56
CA TYR A 213 12.44 14.62 -0.95
C TYR A 213 11.76 15.87 -1.53
N GLU A 214 10.88 15.71 -2.52
CA GLU A 214 10.15 16.82 -3.14
C GLU A 214 9.26 17.59 -2.14
N ILE A 215 8.68 16.92 -1.16
CA ILE A 215 7.91 17.55 -0.08
C ILE A 215 8.80 18.46 0.75
N ASN A 216 10.02 18.02 1.07
CA ASN A 216 10.99 18.84 1.81
C ASN A 216 11.49 20.04 1.01
N GLU A 217 11.81 19.89 -0.27
CA GLU A 217 12.16 21.01 -1.15
C GLU A 217 11.04 22.07 -1.22
N ARG A 218 9.79 21.61 -1.36
CA ARG A 218 8.62 22.51 -1.33
C ARG A 218 8.49 23.24 0.01
N ARG A 219 8.77 22.56 1.12
CA ARG A 219 8.79 23.19 2.45
C ARG A 219 9.80 24.31 2.54
N GLU A 220 11.01 24.09 2.05
CA GLU A 220 12.07 25.10 2.02
C GLU A 220 11.66 26.31 1.17
N ALA A 221 11.07 26.08 -0.01
CA ALA A 221 10.54 27.15 -0.86
C ALA A 221 9.42 27.96 -0.18
N ILE A 222 8.51 27.30 0.55
CA ILE A 222 7.45 27.95 1.32
C ILE A 222 8.03 28.81 2.44
N MET A 223 9.05 28.32 3.15
CA MET A 223 9.73 29.09 4.20
C MET A 223 10.44 30.32 3.62
N LYS A 224 11.14 30.18 2.50
CA LYS A 224 11.74 31.32 1.79
C LYS A 224 10.71 32.38 1.37
N ASN A 225 9.55 31.93 0.90
CA ASN A 225 8.44 32.85 0.59
C ASN A 225 7.96 33.59 1.84
N ARG A 226 7.85 32.91 3.00
CA ARG A 226 7.51 33.52 4.27
C ARG A 226 8.47 34.65 4.66
N ASP A 227 9.77 34.40 4.51
CA ASP A 227 10.80 35.42 4.81
C ASP A 227 10.65 36.63 3.88
N GLY A 228 10.37 36.44 2.59
CA GLY A 228 10.09 37.50 1.62
C GLY A 228 8.83 38.31 1.98
N ILE A 229 7.76 37.63 2.42
CA ILE A 229 6.51 38.28 2.86
C ILE A 229 6.76 39.15 4.09
N ALA A 230 7.51 38.64 5.07
CA ALA A 230 7.88 39.39 6.27
C ALA A 230 8.74 40.64 5.95
N ALA A 231 9.71 40.50 5.03
CA ALA A 231 10.51 41.61 4.55
C ALA A 231 9.67 42.68 3.81
N ASN A 232 8.67 42.29 3.03
CA ASN A 232 7.73 43.20 2.38
C ASN A 232 6.86 43.93 3.40
N LYS A 233 6.35 43.20 4.42
CA LYS A 233 5.56 43.80 5.51
C LYS A 233 6.34 44.90 6.25
N ALA A 234 7.62 44.66 6.47
CA ALA A 234 8.48 45.66 7.14
C ALA A 234 8.66 46.97 6.32
N LYS A 235 8.48 46.92 4.98
CA LYS A 235 8.56 48.10 4.10
C LYS A 235 7.25 48.87 3.98
N ILE A 236 6.12 48.26 4.35
CA ILE A 236 4.80 48.91 4.32
C ILE A 236 4.60 49.83 5.55
N ARG A 237 5.25 49.51 6.64
CA ARG A 237 5.25 50.29 7.89
C ARG A 237 6.26 51.42 7.83
#